data_6cfc2936b130398963672f01e70d5c4a
#
_entry.id   6cfc2936b130398963672f01e70d5c4a
#
_cell.length_a   1.000
_cell.length_b   1.000
_cell.length_c   1.000
_cell.angle_alpha   90.00
_cell.angle_beta   90.00
_cell.angle_gamma   90.00
#
_symmetry.space_group_name_H-M   'P 1'
#
loop_
_entity.id
_entity.type
_entity.pdbx_description
1 polymer ?
#
loop_
_entity_poly.entity_id
_entity_poly.type
_entity_poly.pdbx_seq_one_letter_code
_entity_poly.pdbx_strand_id
1 'polypeptide(L)'
;MLQRVISSFTLRVLIFSSCTLLSLTTSAQQKVKTNTIERDTIPLFRGIAVSTDLVGPAQLAFGDYGQVQASLRLNLKDKWFPIVELGYGKADAKDITTKMAYKTSAPYGRIGMDWNLSKNKHDIYRIYGGVRYAYTTFKYDIDGQNITDPIWGNQIDFTAHQQKADYHWLEFSFSIDAKIWGPLRMGWSARYKRRLYHSHANIGEPWYIPGFGRNGNSRLGGEFNITMEL
;
A
#
# COMPACT_ATOMS: atom_id res chain seq x y z
N MET A 1 -15.59 -39.46 16.62
CA MET A 1 -15.51 -38.99 15.20
C MET A 1 -14.60 -37.80 15.02
N LEU A 2 -14.53 -36.85 15.95
CA LEU A 2 -13.69 -35.62 15.89
C LEU A 2 -12.18 -35.91 15.85
N GLN A 3 -11.68 -36.89 16.58
CA GLN A 3 -10.24 -37.25 16.66
C GLN A 3 -9.63 -37.71 15.32
N ARG A 4 -10.42 -38.38 14.47
CA ARG A 4 -9.93 -38.82 13.14
C ARG A 4 -9.81 -37.69 12.13
N VAL A 5 -10.61 -36.64 12.24
CA VAL A 5 -10.55 -35.48 11.34
C VAL A 5 -9.36 -34.61 11.65
N ILE A 6 -9.04 -34.40 12.94
CA ILE A 6 -7.88 -33.62 13.40
C ILE A 6 -6.57 -34.31 12.97
N SER A 7 -6.50 -35.65 13.10
CA SER A 7 -5.34 -36.44 12.70
C SER A 7 -5.05 -36.36 11.19
N SER A 8 -6.10 -36.35 10.35
CA SER A 8 -5.90 -36.24 8.90
C SER A 8 -5.50 -34.85 8.42
N PHE A 9 -5.94 -33.81 9.12
CA PHE A 9 -5.56 -32.43 8.82
C PHE A 9 -4.10 -32.15 9.21
N THR A 10 -3.68 -32.58 10.39
CA THR A 10 -2.26 -32.43 10.84
C THR A 10 -1.29 -33.21 9.95
N LEU A 11 -1.69 -34.42 9.49
CA LEU A 11 -0.88 -35.21 8.58
C LEU A 11 -0.71 -34.55 7.21
N ARG A 12 -1.76 -33.92 6.67
CA ARG A 12 -1.70 -33.18 5.40
C ARG A 12 -0.81 -31.92 5.50
N VAL A 13 -0.90 -31.19 6.62
CA VAL A 13 -0.06 -30.00 6.87
C VAL A 13 1.41 -30.42 7.01
N LEU A 14 1.71 -31.53 7.67
CA LEU A 14 3.06 -32.06 7.78
C LEU A 14 3.62 -32.53 6.44
N ILE A 15 2.83 -33.17 5.59
CA ILE A 15 3.26 -33.59 4.24
C ILE A 15 3.52 -32.36 3.35
N PHE A 16 2.66 -31.33 3.41
CA PHE A 16 2.89 -30.08 2.66
C PHE A 16 4.15 -29.34 3.12
N SER A 17 4.39 -29.29 4.43
CA SER A 17 5.59 -28.68 5.03
C SER A 17 6.86 -29.44 4.64
N SER A 18 6.82 -30.77 4.58
CA SER A 18 7.98 -31.60 4.19
C SER A 18 8.29 -31.51 2.69
N CYS A 19 7.26 -31.39 1.83
CA CYS A 19 7.46 -31.18 0.40
C CYS A 19 8.06 -29.81 0.07
N THR A 20 7.69 -28.75 0.81
CA THR A 20 8.30 -27.42 0.63
C THR A 20 9.75 -27.36 1.12
N LEU A 21 10.11 -28.11 2.16
CA LEU A 21 11.51 -28.22 2.63
C LEU A 21 12.40 -29.04 1.66
N LEU A 22 11.86 -30.08 1.02
CA LEU A 22 12.61 -30.87 0.04
C LEU A 22 12.87 -30.09 -1.27
N SER A 23 11.99 -29.17 -1.67
CA SER A 23 12.19 -28.34 -2.85
C SER A 23 13.27 -27.27 -2.68
N LEU A 24 13.65 -26.94 -1.46
CA LEU A 24 14.72 -25.97 -1.16
C LEU A 24 16.13 -26.57 -1.21
N THR A 25 16.27 -27.90 -1.14
CA THR A 25 17.57 -28.55 -1.12
C THR A 25 18.12 -28.95 -2.50
N THR A 26 17.31 -28.89 -3.55
CA THR A 26 17.74 -29.26 -4.92
C THR A 26 18.44 -28.14 -5.71
N SER A 27 18.60 -26.94 -5.13
CA SER A 27 19.25 -25.81 -5.81
C SER A 27 20.72 -25.59 -5.46
N ALA A 28 21.35 -26.48 -4.72
CA ALA A 28 22.73 -26.36 -4.26
C ALA A 28 23.76 -27.01 -5.18
N GLN A 29 23.56 -27.02 -6.50
CA GLN A 29 24.69 -27.19 -7.43
C GLN A 29 25.29 -25.83 -7.73
N GLN A 30 26.25 -25.43 -6.90
CA GLN A 30 27.12 -24.29 -7.17
C GLN A 30 27.93 -24.57 -8.46
N LYS A 31 27.49 -23.99 -9.59
CA LYS A 31 28.38 -23.68 -10.69
C LYS A 31 29.40 -22.68 -10.14
N VAL A 32 30.64 -23.10 -9.96
CA VAL A 32 31.77 -22.19 -9.75
C VAL A 32 31.82 -21.24 -10.93
N LYS A 33 31.25 -20.05 -10.76
CA LYS A 33 31.42 -18.95 -11.71
C LYS A 33 32.80 -18.37 -11.44
N THR A 34 33.71 -18.56 -12.36
CA THR A 34 34.90 -17.74 -12.50
C THR A 34 34.44 -16.27 -12.41
N ASN A 35 34.86 -15.56 -11.37
CA ASN A 35 34.59 -14.15 -11.17
C ASN A 35 35.37 -13.35 -12.24
N THR A 36 34.85 -13.29 -13.45
CA THR A 36 35.13 -12.16 -14.31
C THR A 36 34.38 -10.99 -13.67
N ILE A 37 35.12 -10.06 -13.09
CA ILE A 37 34.59 -8.76 -12.65
C ILE A 37 34.20 -8.06 -13.97
N GLU A 38 32.99 -8.31 -14.46
CA GLU A 38 32.36 -7.46 -15.45
C GLU A 38 32.21 -6.09 -14.77
N ARG A 39 33.07 -5.16 -15.13
CA ARG A 39 32.88 -3.75 -14.77
C ARG A 39 31.52 -3.37 -15.32
N ASP A 40 30.59 -3.09 -14.39
CA ASP A 40 29.25 -2.62 -14.68
C ASP A 40 29.39 -1.25 -15.37
N THR A 41 29.49 -1.26 -16.71
CA THR A 41 29.69 -0.05 -17.56
C THR A 41 28.42 0.76 -17.70
N ILE A 42 27.36 0.37 -16.98
CA ILE A 42 26.05 1.02 -17.01
C ILE A 42 26.14 2.36 -16.27
N PRO A 43 25.68 3.48 -16.87
CA PRO A 43 25.69 4.77 -16.22
C PRO A 43 24.85 4.74 -14.94
N LEU A 44 25.29 5.52 -13.94
CA LEU A 44 24.59 5.59 -12.64
C LEU A 44 23.13 6.01 -12.79
N PHE A 45 22.90 7.06 -13.57
CA PHE A 45 21.56 7.58 -13.87
C PHE A 45 21.08 7.05 -15.21
N ARG A 46 19.89 6.44 -15.24
CA ARG A 46 19.30 5.83 -16.42
C ARG A 46 17.96 6.43 -16.83
N GLY A 47 17.47 7.41 -16.11
CA GLY A 47 16.23 8.11 -16.44
C GLY A 47 15.34 8.34 -15.25
N ILE A 48 14.21 8.92 -15.55
CA ILE A 48 13.15 9.25 -14.60
C ILE A 48 11.89 8.51 -15.03
N ALA A 49 11.10 8.04 -14.09
CA ALA A 49 9.80 7.48 -14.36
C ALA A 49 8.72 8.24 -13.59
N VAL A 50 7.65 8.60 -14.28
CA VAL A 50 6.45 9.19 -13.69
C VAL A 50 5.34 8.15 -13.72
N SER A 51 4.64 7.95 -12.61
CA SER A 51 3.53 7.01 -12.58
C SER A 51 2.32 7.55 -11.83
N THR A 52 1.15 6.99 -12.18
CA THR A 52 -0.11 7.24 -11.50
C THR A 52 -0.81 5.91 -11.24
N ASP A 53 -1.58 5.85 -10.16
CA ASP A 53 -2.44 4.72 -9.82
C ASP A 53 -3.83 4.90 -10.45
N LEU A 54 -4.43 3.81 -10.91
CA LEU A 54 -5.79 3.79 -11.45
C LEU A 54 -6.84 3.26 -10.45
N VAL A 55 -6.43 2.47 -9.47
CA VAL A 55 -7.35 1.88 -8.48
C VAL A 55 -7.93 2.96 -7.57
N GLY A 56 -7.10 3.90 -7.13
CA GLY A 56 -7.53 4.99 -6.27
C GLY A 56 -8.61 5.89 -6.87
N PRO A 57 -8.45 6.41 -8.10
CA PRO A 57 -9.50 7.15 -8.81
C PRO A 57 -10.77 6.32 -9.04
N ALA A 58 -10.65 5.03 -9.36
CA ALA A 58 -11.80 4.15 -9.48
C ALA A 58 -12.57 4.02 -8.16
N GLN A 59 -11.87 3.91 -7.03
CA GLN A 59 -12.49 3.91 -5.71
C GLN A 59 -13.23 5.22 -5.41
N LEU A 60 -12.69 6.36 -5.85
CA LEU A 60 -13.37 7.67 -5.72
C LEU A 60 -14.65 7.76 -6.57
N ALA A 61 -14.65 7.12 -7.75
CA ALA A 61 -15.78 7.17 -8.66
C ALA A 61 -16.94 6.24 -8.24
N PHE A 62 -16.63 5.12 -7.60
CA PHE A 62 -17.60 4.06 -7.29
C PHE A 62 -17.80 3.80 -5.79
N GLY A 63 -17.07 4.49 -4.91
CA GLY A 63 -17.12 4.26 -3.47
C GLY A 63 -17.18 5.56 -2.66
N ASP A 64 -17.30 5.39 -1.35
CA ASP A 64 -17.40 6.48 -0.38
C ASP A 64 -16.05 7.10 -0.03
N TYR A 65 -14.94 6.51 -0.50
CA TYR A 65 -13.59 6.99 -0.29
C TYR A 65 -12.65 6.55 -1.40
N GLY A 66 -11.57 7.26 -1.57
CA GLY A 66 -10.51 6.92 -2.51
C GLY A 66 -9.41 7.97 -2.51
N GLN A 67 -8.50 7.82 -3.45
CA GLN A 67 -7.33 8.71 -3.56
C GLN A 67 -6.89 8.87 -5.00
N VAL A 68 -6.22 9.96 -5.30
CA VAL A 68 -5.49 10.18 -6.54
C VAL A 68 -4.04 10.41 -6.19
N GLN A 69 -3.12 9.81 -6.91
CA GLN A 69 -1.69 9.96 -6.64
C GLN A 69 -0.86 9.99 -7.91
N ALA A 70 0.26 10.70 -7.80
CA ALA A 70 1.33 10.67 -8.78
C ALA A 70 2.65 10.36 -8.08
N SER A 71 3.54 9.67 -8.76
CA SER A 71 4.87 9.37 -8.24
C SER A 71 5.96 9.72 -9.24
N LEU A 72 7.09 10.11 -8.70
CA LEU A 72 8.34 10.33 -9.42
C LEU A 72 9.38 9.33 -8.92
N ARG A 73 9.95 8.56 -9.82
CA ARG A 73 10.95 7.54 -9.53
C ARG A 73 12.20 7.79 -10.34
N LEU A 74 13.37 7.75 -9.70
CA LEU A 74 14.66 7.82 -10.37
C LEU A 74 15.19 6.41 -10.61
N ASN A 75 15.72 6.15 -11.81
CA ASN A 75 16.35 4.88 -12.14
C ASN A 75 17.86 4.99 -11.95
N LEU A 76 18.40 4.31 -10.94
CA LEU A 76 19.83 4.23 -10.67
C LEU A 76 20.34 2.80 -10.96
N LYS A 77 21.05 2.64 -12.08
CA LYS A 77 21.64 1.36 -12.55
C LYS A 77 20.65 0.20 -12.69
N ASP A 78 19.35 0.46 -12.91
CA ASP A 78 18.26 -0.52 -12.88
C ASP A 78 18.18 -1.34 -11.58
N LYS A 79 18.85 -0.92 -10.54
CA LYS A 79 18.93 -1.58 -9.23
C LYS A 79 18.16 -0.84 -8.15
N TRP A 80 18.35 0.47 -8.07
CA TRP A 80 17.89 1.34 -7.01
C TRP A 80 16.94 2.37 -7.58
N PHE A 81 15.80 2.53 -6.97
CA PHE A 81 14.75 3.40 -7.45
C PHE A 81 14.23 4.30 -6.32
N PRO A 82 14.95 5.40 -5.99
CA PRO A 82 14.40 6.41 -5.11
C PRO A 82 13.05 6.90 -5.65
N ILE A 83 12.07 7.04 -4.77
CA ILE A 83 10.70 7.39 -5.15
C ILE A 83 10.12 8.43 -4.21
N VAL A 84 9.43 9.39 -4.79
CA VAL A 84 8.57 10.35 -4.10
C VAL A 84 7.17 10.24 -4.67
N GLU A 85 6.18 10.16 -3.80
CA GLU A 85 4.77 10.08 -4.18
C GLU A 85 4.00 11.20 -3.49
N LEU A 86 3.14 11.84 -4.24
CA LEU A 86 2.20 12.84 -3.74
C LEU A 86 0.79 12.43 -4.14
N GLY A 87 -0.13 12.56 -3.23
CA GLY A 87 -1.51 12.21 -3.49
C GLY A 87 -2.49 13.04 -2.70
N TYR A 88 -3.74 12.89 -3.06
CA TYR A 88 -4.88 13.53 -2.42
C TYR A 88 -5.94 12.46 -2.13
N GLY A 89 -6.28 12.29 -0.86
CA GLY A 89 -7.30 11.35 -0.42
C GLY A 89 -8.58 12.07 -0.03
N LYS A 90 -9.72 11.48 -0.36
CA LYS A 90 -11.06 11.98 0.00
C LYS A 90 -11.91 10.84 0.52
N ALA A 91 -12.73 11.13 1.53
CA ALA A 91 -13.81 10.28 1.97
C ALA A 91 -15.05 11.12 2.26
N ASP A 92 -16.22 10.59 1.87
CA ASP A 92 -17.54 11.16 2.15
C ASP A 92 -18.48 9.97 2.35
N ALA A 93 -18.52 9.46 3.57
CA ALA A 93 -19.22 8.24 3.93
C ALA A 93 -20.39 8.55 4.88
N LYS A 94 -21.52 7.90 4.65
CA LYS A 94 -22.69 7.98 5.52
C LYS A 94 -23.17 6.57 5.86
N ASP A 95 -23.15 6.25 7.14
CA ASP A 95 -23.67 4.99 7.65
C ASP A 95 -25.17 5.16 7.98
N ILE A 96 -26.00 4.38 7.29
CA ILE A 96 -27.46 4.40 7.47
C ILE A 96 -27.87 3.80 8.83
N THR A 97 -27.08 2.87 9.36
CA THR A 97 -27.39 2.16 10.60
C THR A 97 -27.07 3.01 11.82
N THR A 98 -25.89 3.60 11.85
CA THR A 98 -25.43 4.45 12.95
C THR A 98 -25.86 5.90 12.80
N LYS A 99 -26.41 6.27 11.63
CA LYS A 99 -26.75 7.65 11.24
C LYS A 99 -25.57 8.63 11.35
N MET A 100 -24.35 8.10 11.28
CA MET A 100 -23.13 8.91 11.31
C MET A 100 -22.64 9.21 9.91
N ALA A 101 -22.29 10.45 9.66
CA ALA A 101 -21.61 10.88 8.46
C ALA A 101 -20.18 11.27 8.78
N TYR A 102 -19.25 10.89 7.91
CA TYR A 102 -17.83 11.19 8.01
C TYR A 102 -17.35 11.86 6.74
N LYS A 103 -16.65 12.98 6.87
CA LYS A 103 -16.10 13.69 5.73
C LYS A 103 -14.67 14.14 5.97
N THR A 104 -13.81 13.90 5.01
CA THR A 104 -12.42 14.38 5.02
C THR A 104 -11.88 14.49 3.61
N SER A 105 -10.92 15.39 3.45
CA SER A 105 -10.13 15.49 2.23
C SER A 105 -8.80 16.17 2.55
N ALA A 106 -7.67 15.56 2.16
CA ALA A 106 -6.37 16.15 2.38
C ALA A 106 -5.28 15.55 1.47
N PRO A 107 -4.19 16.30 1.26
CA PRO A 107 -2.99 15.77 0.62
C PRO A 107 -2.23 14.83 1.55
N TYR A 108 -1.44 13.94 0.96
CA TYR A 108 -0.45 13.13 1.64
C TYR A 108 0.81 13.00 0.81
N GLY A 109 1.92 12.74 1.48
CA GLY A 109 3.21 12.54 0.84
C GLY A 109 3.86 11.24 1.29
N ARG A 110 4.64 10.62 0.39
CA ARG A 110 5.46 9.45 0.67
C ARG A 110 6.84 9.62 0.05
N ILE A 111 7.84 9.16 0.75
CA ILE A 111 9.22 9.11 0.26
C ILE A 111 9.81 7.75 0.59
N GLY A 112 10.58 7.19 -0.33
CA GLY A 112 11.14 5.87 -0.12
C GLY A 112 12.09 5.42 -1.20
N MET A 113 12.32 4.11 -1.19
CA MET A 113 13.23 3.43 -2.10
C MET A 113 12.62 2.11 -2.53
N ASP A 114 12.66 1.84 -3.83
CA ASP A 114 12.38 0.52 -4.40
C ASP A 114 13.69 -0.13 -4.87
N TRP A 115 13.78 -1.43 -4.71
CA TRP A 115 14.89 -2.27 -5.19
C TRP A 115 14.38 -3.23 -6.24
N ASN A 116 15.06 -3.29 -7.37
CA ASN A 116 14.76 -4.29 -8.38
C ASN A 116 15.27 -5.66 -7.90
N LEU A 117 14.33 -6.56 -7.64
CA LEU A 117 14.60 -7.94 -7.16
C LEU A 117 14.81 -8.91 -8.32
N SER A 118 14.54 -8.51 -9.58
CA SER A 118 14.67 -9.38 -10.75
C SER A 118 16.10 -9.90 -10.88
N LYS A 119 16.26 -11.15 -11.32
CA LYS A 119 17.54 -11.76 -11.54
C LYS A 119 18.32 -11.05 -12.68
N ASN A 120 17.63 -10.77 -13.78
CA ASN A 120 18.09 -9.86 -14.82
C ASN A 120 17.56 -8.45 -14.53
N LYS A 121 18.47 -7.51 -14.23
CA LYS A 121 18.09 -6.13 -13.84
C LYS A 121 17.59 -5.29 -15.03
N HIS A 122 17.94 -5.69 -16.25
CA HIS A 122 17.67 -4.95 -17.48
C HIS A 122 16.50 -5.53 -18.27
N ASP A 123 15.72 -6.43 -17.66
CA ASP A 123 14.58 -7.08 -18.31
C ASP A 123 13.42 -6.11 -18.55
N ILE A 124 12.57 -6.48 -19.52
CA ILE A 124 11.29 -5.81 -19.76
C ILE A 124 10.33 -6.00 -18.60
N TYR A 125 10.46 -7.10 -17.85
CA TYR A 125 9.73 -7.36 -16.60
C TYR A 125 10.60 -7.02 -15.40
N ARG A 126 10.06 -6.29 -14.46
CA ARG A 126 10.76 -5.95 -13.23
C ARG A 126 9.91 -6.29 -12.02
N ILE A 127 10.58 -6.81 -11.00
CA ILE A 127 9.99 -7.10 -9.70
C ILE A 127 10.66 -6.17 -8.69
N TYR A 128 9.87 -5.43 -7.94
CA TYR A 128 10.39 -4.50 -6.95
C TYR A 128 9.95 -4.89 -5.54
N GLY A 129 10.87 -4.75 -4.61
CA GLY A 129 10.56 -4.63 -3.19
C GLY A 129 10.90 -3.22 -2.74
N GLY A 130 10.06 -2.61 -1.93
CA GLY A 130 10.30 -1.23 -1.53
C GLY A 130 9.84 -0.93 -0.11
N VAL A 131 10.40 0.17 0.42
CA VAL A 131 10.01 0.73 1.72
C VAL A 131 9.76 2.22 1.54
N ARG A 132 8.69 2.73 2.14
CA ARG A 132 8.30 4.14 2.11
C ARG A 132 7.92 4.62 3.49
N TYR A 133 8.34 5.83 3.81
CA TYR A 133 7.80 6.60 4.91
C TYR A 133 6.74 7.56 4.37
N ALA A 134 5.63 7.66 5.08
CA ALA A 134 4.48 8.41 4.64
C ALA A 134 3.91 9.29 5.75
N TYR A 135 3.37 10.43 5.35
CA TYR A 135 2.81 11.44 6.24
C TYR A 135 1.59 12.12 5.63
N THR A 136 0.62 12.42 6.49
CA THR A 136 -0.52 13.29 6.18
C THR A 136 -0.94 14.08 7.41
N THR A 137 -1.36 15.32 7.18
CA THR A 137 -2.10 16.12 8.13
C THR A 137 -3.43 16.49 7.52
N PHE A 138 -4.50 16.32 8.24
CA PHE A 138 -5.83 16.48 7.68
C PHE A 138 -6.84 16.96 8.73
N LYS A 139 -7.98 17.44 8.24
CA LYS A 139 -9.13 17.75 9.04
C LYS A 139 -10.28 16.83 8.64
N TYR A 140 -11.11 16.48 9.61
CA TYR A 140 -12.28 15.66 9.38
C TYR A 140 -13.48 16.20 10.13
N ASP A 141 -14.64 15.91 9.59
CA ASP A 141 -15.93 16.23 10.16
C ASP A 141 -16.67 14.92 10.49
N ILE A 142 -17.31 14.88 11.63
CA ILE A 142 -18.18 13.79 12.06
C ILE A 142 -19.53 14.41 12.44
N ASP A 143 -20.58 13.95 11.78
CA ASP A 143 -21.94 14.35 12.03
C ASP A 143 -22.79 13.13 12.35
N GLY A 144 -23.44 13.13 13.49
CA GLY A 144 -24.42 12.12 13.88
C GLY A 144 -25.76 12.80 14.20
N GLN A 145 -26.79 12.47 13.44
CA GLN A 145 -28.13 13.05 13.60
C GLN A 145 -29.10 12.00 14.14
N ASN A 146 -29.96 12.45 15.08
CA ASN A 146 -30.99 11.59 15.67
C ASN A 146 -30.44 10.27 16.25
N ILE A 147 -29.32 10.32 16.93
CA ILE A 147 -28.77 9.18 17.66
C ILE A 147 -29.64 8.96 18.89
N THR A 148 -30.26 7.78 19.01
CA THR A 148 -31.09 7.46 20.15
C THR A 148 -30.22 7.05 21.35
N ASP A 149 -30.31 7.76 22.46
CA ASP A 149 -29.65 7.37 23.70
C ASP A 149 -30.24 6.03 24.19
N PRO A 150 -29.42 4.97 24.35
CA PRO A 150 -29.91 3.66 24.76
C PRO A 150 -30.42 3.60 26.17
N ILE A 151 -30.11 4.61 27.03
CA ILE A 151 -30.51 4.65 28.44
C ILE A 151 -31.75 5.51 28.63
N TRP A 152 -31.79 6.70 28.05
CA TRP A 152 -32.83 7.70 28.28
C TRP A 152 -33.83 7.82 27.14
N GLY A 153 -33.57 7.17 25.97
CA GLY A 153 -34.45 7.22 24.82
C GLY A 153 -34.51 8.56 24.08
N ASN A 154 -33.77 9.56 24.54
CA ASN A 154 -33.73 10.87 23.92
C ASN A 154 -32.94 10.84 22.61
N GLN A 155 -33.31 11.66 21.63
CA GLN A 155 -32.53 11.89 20.42
C GLN A 155 -31.46 12.95 20.69
N ILE A 156 -30.22 12.60 20.38
CA ILE A 156 -29.04 13.47 20.53
C ILE A 156 -28.40 13.68 19.20
N ASP A 157 -28.11 14.91 18.84
CA ASP A 157 -27.26 15.23 17.68
C ASP A 157 -25.83 15.42 18.15
N PHE A 158 -24.90 14.74 17.50
CA PHE A 158 -23.48 14.84 17.75
C PHE A 158 -22.78 15.43 16.53
N THR A 159 -22.10 16.53 16.70
CA THR A 159 -21.35 17.17 15.62
C THR A 159 -19.94 17.52 16.09
N ALA A 160 -18.95 17.13 15.31
CA ALA A 160 -17.55 17.46 15.54
C ALA A 160 -16.93 17.91 14.22
N HIS A 161 -16.80 19.21 14.02
CA HIS A 161 -16.26 19.79 12.80
C HIS A 161 -14.81 20.20 12.93
N GLN A 162 -14.08 20.17 11.80
CA GLN A 162 -12.70 20.65 11.66
C GLN A 162 -11.71 20.01 12.65
N GLN A 163 -11.95 18.76 13.04
CA GLN A 163 -11.05 18.04 13.93
C GLN A 163 -9.73 17.76 13.22
N LYS A 164 -8.61 18.14 13.81
CA LYS A 164 -7.27 17.94 13.23
C LYS A 164 -6.71 16.59 13.62
N ALA A 165 -6.01 15.96 12.66
CA ALA A 165 -5.26 14.74 12.90
C ALA A 165 -3.99 14.72 12.07
N ASP A 166 -2.94 14.13 12.64
CA ASP A 166 -1.65 13.90 12.02
C ASP A 166 -1.35 12.40 12.04
N TYR A 167 -0.90 11.86 10.91
CA TYR A 167 -0.61 10.44 10.77
C TYR A 167 0.72 10.21 10.07
N HIS A 168 1.51 9.33 10.68
CA HIS A 168 2.78 8.84 10.15
C HIS A 168 2.75 7.33 10.05
N TRP A 169 3.17 6.78 8.91
CA TRP A 169 3.21 5.34 8.74
C TRP A 169 4.37 4.90 7.86
N LEU A 170 4.70 3.63 7.99
CA LEU A 170 5.66 2.94 7.13
C LEU A 170 4.90 2.05 6.16
N GLU A 171 5.35 2.02 4.90
CA GLU A 171 4.82 1.11 3.89
C GLU A 171 5.92 0.17 3.39
N PHE A 172 5.57 -1.11 3.31
CA PHE A 172 6.33 -2.10 2.56
C PHE A 172 5.57 -2.40 1.29
N SER A 173 6.26 -2.36 0.16
CA SER A 173 5.66 -2.61 -1.14
C SER A 173 6.32 -3.76 -1.86
N PHE A 174 5.51 -4.52 -2.57
CA PHE A 174 5.93 -5.49 -3.55
C PHE A 174 5.22 -5.17 -4.86
N SER A 175 5.98 -5.01 -5.94
CA SER A 175 5.42 -4.59 -7.23
C SER A 175 6.00 -5.42 -8.36
N ILE A 176 5.17 -5.66 -9.35
CA ILE A 176 5.56 -6.30 -10.61
C ILE A 176 5.10 -5.38 -11.73
N ASP A 177 6.01 -4.98 -12.59
CA ASP A 177 5.68 -4.21 -13.78
C ASP A 177 6.27 -4.81 -15.05
N ALA A 178 5.61 -4.51 -16.16
CA ALA A 178 6.01 -4.92 -17.50
C ALA A 178 6.06 -3.72 -18.42
N LYS A 179 7.05 -3.67 -19.28
CA LYS A 179 7.11 -2.73 -20.40
C LYS A 179 6.12 -3.16 -21.47
N ILE A 180 5.15 -2.32 -21.79
CA ILE A 180 4.10 -2.62 -22.75
C ILE A 180 4.46 -2.08 -24.13
N TRP A 181 4.81 -0.80 -24.21
CA TRP A 181 5.14 -0.17 -25.48
C TRP A 181 5.98 1.08 -25.27
N GLY A 182 7.12 1.19 -26.00
CA GLY A 182 8.00 2.36 -25.92
C GLY A 182 8.40 2.69 -24.46
N PRO A 183 8.10 3.88 -23.95
CA PRO A 183 8.38 4.30 -22.57
C PRO A 183 7.31 3.82 -21.58
N LEU A 184 6.21 3.22 -22.05
CA LEU A 184 5.06 2.87 -21.23
C LEU A 184 5.25 1.53 -20.52
N ARG A 185 5.07 1.53 -19.20
CA ARG A 185 5.02 0.35 -18.33
C ARG A 185 3.73 0.32 -17.55
N MET A 186 3.24 -0.87 -17.25
CA MET A 186 2.08 -1.10 -16.40
C MET A 186 2.39 -2.18 -15.39
N GLY A 187 1.81 -2.07 -14.21
CA GLY A 187 2.07 -3.06 -13.17
C GLY A 187 1.16 -2.98 -11.97
N TRP A 188 1.17 -4.07 -11.21
CA TRP A 188 0.49 -4.18 -9.93
C TRP A 188 1.45 -3.97 -8.78
N SER A 189 0.97 -3.35 -7.73
CA SER A 189 1.67 -3.29 -6.46
C SER A 189 0.77 -3.67 -5.30
N ALA A 190 1.32 -4.48 -4.39
CA ALA A 190 0.74 -4.76 -3.09
C ALA A 190 1.49 -3.94 -2.05
N ARG A 191 0.77 -3.34 -1.12
CA ARG A 191 1.35 -2.49 -0.07
C ARG A 191 0.85 -2.92 1.30
N TYR A 192 1.79 -3.15 2.21
CA TYR A 192 1.50 -3.31 3.62
C TYR A 192 1.88 -2.02 4.35
N LYS A 193 0.89 -1.39 4.99
CA LYS A 193 1.04 -0.12 5.70
C LYS A 193 0.98 -0.38 7.21
N ARG A 194 1.93 0.16 7.96
CA ARG A 194 1.98 0.06 9.42
C ARG A 194 2.04 1.45 10.03
N ARG A 195 1.06 1.80 10.85
CA ARG A 195 1.01 3.05 11.58
C ARG A 195 2.17 3.13 12.58
N LEU A 196 2.91 4.24 12.57
CA LEU A 196 3.99 4.52 13.49
C LEU A 196 3.52 5.47 14.59
N TYR A 197 2.93 6.58 14.18
CA TYR A 197 2.47 7.62 15.10
C TYR A 197 1.18 8.24 14.57
N HIS A 198 0.32 8.66 15.49
CA HIS A 198 -0.87 9.44 15.19
C HIS A 198 -1.17 10.39 16.32
N SER A 199 -1.68 11.55 15.98
CA SER A 199 -2.32 12.49 16.88
C SER A 199 -3.69 12.84 16.32
N HIS A 200 -4.70 12.89 17.15
CA HIS A 200 -6.04 13.28 16.75
C HIS A 200 -6.70 14.09 17.89
N ALA A 201 -7.77 14.78 17.57
CA ALA A 201 -8.53 15.53 18.55
C ALA A 201 -9.21 14.58 19.56
N ASN A 202 -9.53 15.09 20.74
CA ASN A 202 -10.11 14.32 21.84
C ASN A 202 -11.54 13.81 21.55
N ILE A 203 -12.16 14.23 20.45
CA ILE A 203 -13.53 13.91 20.08
C ILE A 203 -13.53 13.05 18.81
N GLY A 204 -13.73 11.74 18.99
CA GLY A 204 -13.87 10.77 17.92
C GLY A 204 -12.58 10.47 17.14
N GLU A 205 -12.36 9.21 16.80
CA GLU A 205 -11.27 8.82 15.92
C GLU A 205 -11.67 8.99 14.44
N PRO A 206 -10.75 9.39 13.56
CA PRO A 206 -11.04 9.47 12.12
C PRO A 206 -11.32 8.09 11.56
N TRP A 207 -12.37 7.95 10.77
CA TRP A 207 -12.72 6.69 10.12
C TRP A 207 -11.81 6.36 8.92
N TYR A 208 -11.42 7.41 8.19
CA TYR A 208 -10.55 7.32 7.01
C TYR A 208 -9.39 8.30 7.12
N ILE A 209 -8.21 7.85 6.72
CA ILE A 209 -6.97 8.63 6.74
C ILE A 209 -6.47 8.74 5.31
N PRO A 210 -6.34 9.96 4.74
CA PRO A 210 -5.82 10.18 3.40
C PRO A 210 -4.47 9.49 3.17
N GLY A 211 -4.38 8.66 2.12
CA GLY A 211 -3.19 7.89 1.81
C GLY A 211 -3.03 6.57 2.57
N PHE A 212 -3.51 6.48 3.80
CA PHE A 212 -3.42 5.25 4.60
C PHE A 212 -4.61 4.32 4.34
N GLY A 213 -5.83 4.87 4.28
CA GLY A 213 -7.07 4.14 4.15
C GLY A 213 -7.93 4.18 5.43
N ARG A 214 -8.75 3.17 5.68
CA ARG A 214 -9.55 3.09 6.92
C ARG A 214 -8.66 3.05 8.15
N ASN A 215 -9.06 3.71 9.22
CA ASN A 215 -8.30 3.74 10.47
C ASN A 215 -7.97 2.33 11.00
N GLY A 216 -6.81 2.19 11.59
CA GLY A 216 -6.31 0.95 12.16
C GLY A 216 -4.80 0.95 12.34
N ASN A 217 -4.25 -0.10 12.94
CA ASN A 217 -2.81 -0.22 13.18
C ASN A 217 -2.04 -0.62 11.92
N SER A 218 -2.68 -1.38 11.04
CA SER A 218 -2.09 -1.84 9.77
C SER A 218 -3.14 -1.97 8.69
N ARG A 219 -2.71 -1.82 7.43
CA ARG A 219 -3.57 -1.98 6.26
C ARG A 219 -2.82 -2.64 5.12
N LEU A 220 -3.56 -3.46 4.38
CA LEU A 220 -3.15 -3.93 3.06
C LEU A 220 -3.83 -3.06 2.00
N GLY A 221 -3.10 -2.74 0.95
CA GLY A 221 -3.59 -2.02 -0.22
C GLY A 221 -3.06 -2.64 -1.50
N GLY A 222 -3.80 -2.45 -2.58
CA GLY A 222 -3.39 -2.81 -3.94
C GLY A 222 -3.50 -1.59 -4.84
N GLU A 223 -2.58 -1.45 -5.77
CA GLU A 223 -2.57 -0.38 -6.76
C GLU A 223 -2.27 -0.98 -8.14
N PHE A 224 -2.84 -0.38 -9.15
CA PHE A 224 -2.49 -0.65 -10.55
C PHE A 224 -1.90 0.61 -11.15
N ASN A 225 -0.60 0.55 -11.46
CA ASN A 225 0.16 1.73 -11.87
C ASN A 225 0.38 1.76 -13.37
N ILE A 226 0.20 2.92 -13.95
CA ILE A 226 0.70 3.28 -15.28
C ILE A 226 1.93 4.14 -15.08
N THR A 227 3.04 3.76 -15.69
CA THR A 227 4.34 4.38 -15.55
C THR A 227 4.89 4.77 -16.91
N MET A 228 5.38 6.00 -17.05
CA MET A 228 6.11 6.49 -18.22
C MET A 228 7.58 6.66 -17.83
N GLU A 229 8.47 5.94 -18.50
CA GLU A 229 9.94 6.08 -18.36
C GLU A 229 10.45 7.13 -19.38
N LEU A 230 11.21 8.12 -18.88
CA LEU A 230 11.78 9.24 -19.64
C LEU A 230 13.31 9.19 -19.61
#